data_f9a49aa06c8e064b3655315b85ae305d
#
_entry.id   f9a49aa06c8e064b3655315b85ae305d
#
_cell.length_a   1.000
_cell.length_b   1.000
_cell.length_c   1.000
_cell.angle_alpha   90.00
_cell.angle_beta   90.00
_cell.angle_gamma   90.00
#
_symmetry.space_group_name_H-M   'P 1'
#
loop_
_entity.id
_entity.type
_entity.pdbx_description
1 polymer ?
#
loop_
_entity_poly.entity_id
_entity_poly.type
_entity_poly.pdbx_seq_one_letter_code
_entity_poly.pdbx_strand_id
1 'polypeptide(L)'
;MPGGRLTQQERQQIALGLADSLPYAEIARRLARPTSTVTREVMRNGGPTAYRADLAHRATERRAHRRRPASSRGAQSTPQPHGRDAEAVAEYEETLATALMASGLPKMTARVLTCLFTTDAGSLTASQLAQHLGVSPASISKAIAFLEGQSLVRRERDERRRDRYVVDDELFYQATIASARSNDQLVETARRGVAVLGPHTPAASRLENIARFLDFISESITRAAEQARDVLHTKSQ
;
A
#
# COMPACT_ATOMS: atom_id res chain seq x y z
N MET A 1 -4.16 -26.53 -2.23
CA MET A 1 -2.79 -26.22 -1.79
C MET A 1 -2.85 -25.62 -0.39
N PRO A 2 -2.28 -26.25 0.67
CA PRO A 2 -2.30 -25.67 2.02
C PRO A 2 -1.26 -24.55 2.13
N GLY A 3 -1.68 -23.31 1.88
CA GLY A 3 -0.85 -22.09 1.99
C GLY A 3 -0.90 -21.39 3.34
N GLY A 4 -1.40 -22.04 4.41
CA GLY A 4 -1.56 -21.48 5.74
C GLY A 4 -0.27 -21.47 6.58
N ARG A 5 -0.32 -20.76 7.74
CA ARG A 5 0.75 -20.77 8.75
C ARG A 5 0.94 -22.21 9.29
N LEU A 6 2.17 -22.53 9.70
CA LEU A 6 2.44 -23.79 10.38
C LEU A 6 1.63 -23.89 11.68
N THR A 7 1.00 -25.05 11.88
CA THR A 7 0.27 -25.38 13.11
C THR A 7 1.24 -25.76 14.23
N GLN A 8 0.76 -25.88 15.47
CA GLN A 8 1.57 -26.39 16.57
C GLN A 8 2.02 -27.83 16.32
N GLN A 9 1.15 -28.67 15.77
CA GLN A 9 1.45 -30.05 15.46
C GLN A 9 2.54 -30.18 14.38
N GLU A 10 2.49 -29.37 13.31
CA GLU A 10 3.53 -29.34 12.30
C GLU A 10 4.88 -28.89 12.90
N ARG A 11 4.90 -27.95 13.84
CA ARG A 11 6.12 -27.54 14.55
C ARG A 11 6.68 -28.65 15.45
N GLN A 12 5.82 -29.43 16.08
CA GLN A 12 6.26 -30.61 16.84
C GLN A 12 6.90 -31.66 15.92
N GLN A 13 6.33 -31.91 14.75
CA GLN A 13 6.92 -32.80 13.76
C GLN A 13 8.27 -32.26 13.21
N ILE A 14 8.42 -30.95 13.03
CA ILE A 14 9.71 -30.35 12.70
C ILE A 14 10.73 -30.62 13.81
N ALA A 15 10.36 -30.41 15.08
CA ALA A 15 11.26 -30.65 16.23
C ALA A 15 11.69 -32.12 16.32
N LEU A 16 10.78 -33.07 16.12
CA LEU A 16 11.08 -34.50 16.07
C LEU A 16 12.01 -34.85 14.91
N GLY A 17 11.73 -34.36 13.70
CA GLY A 17 12.59 -34.60 12.55
C GLY A 17 14.00 -34.03 12.71
N LEU A 18 14.14 -32.89 13.39
CA LEU A 18 15.46 -32.32 13.73
C LEU A 18 16.19 -33.17 14.76
N ALA A 19 15.49 -33.69 15.78
CA ALA A 19 16.06 -34.60 16.77
C ALA A 19 16.58 -35.90 16.12
N ASP A 20 15.86 -36.39 15.11
CA ASP A 20 16.25 -37.56 14.31
C ASP A 20 17.29 -37.23 13.22
N SER A 21 17.85 -36.02 13.22
CA SER A 21 18.84 -35.54 12.23
C SER A 21 18.38 -35.63 10.78
N LEU A 22 17.06 -35.52 10.52
CA LEU A 22 16.51 -35.58 9.19
C LEU A 22 16.81 -34.31 8.39
N PRO A 23 17.13 -34.41 7.09
CA PRO A 23 17.28 -33.25 6.22
C PRO A 23 15.97 -32.43 6.14
N TYR A 24 16.06 -31.10 6.03
CA TYR A 24 14.87 -30.22 5.89
C TYR A 24 13.95 -30.62 4.76
N ALA A 25 14.48 -31.13 3.64
CA ALA A 25 13.70 -31.63 2.53
C ALA A 25 12.82 -32.82 2.90
N GLU A 26 13.31 -33.73 3.73
CA GLU A 26 12.58 -34.90 4.22
C GLU A 26 11.48 -34.48 5.19
N ILE A 27 11.78 -33.58 6.14
CA ILE A 27 10.81 -33.02 7.07
C ILE A 27 9.69 -32.30 6.29
N ALA A 28 10.06 -31.51 5.29
CA ALA A 28 9.13 -30.77 4.44
C ALA A 28 8.19 -31.71 3.65
N ARG A 29 8.73 -32.82 3.12
CA ARG A 29 7.95 -33.83 2.40
C ARG A 29 6.92 -34.50 3.31
N ARG A 30 7.30 -34.88 4.54
CA ARG A 30 6.39 -35.48 5.54
C ARG A 30 5.26 -34.54 5.94
N LEU A 31 5.52 -33.23 5.94
CA LEU A 31 4.54 -32.19 6.27
C LEU A 31 3.70 -31.74 5.05
N ALA A 32 3.98 -32.23 3.86
CA ALA A 32 3.43 -31.72 2.60
C ALA A 32 3.58 -30.19 2.47
N ARG A 33 4.75 -29.65 2.89
CA ARG A 33 5.08 -28.22 2.87
C ARG A 33 6.35 -27.97 2.03
N PRO A 34 6.51 -26.76 1.46
CA PRO A 34 7.75 -26.38 0.78
C PRO A 34 8.95 -26.42 1.74
N THR A 35 10.10 -26.91 1.29
CA THR A 35 11.36 -26.96 2.07
C THR A 35 11.74 -25.57 2.59
N SER A 36 11.53 -24.53 1.79
CA SER A 36 11.77 -23.12 2.19
C SER A 36 10.94 -22.69 3.40
N THR A 37 9.74 -23.26 3.60
CA THR A 37 8.90 -22.98 4.77
C THR A 37 9.53 -23.55 6.04
N VAL A 38 9.98 -24.82 5.98
CA VAL A 38 10.65 -25.48 7.11
C VAL A 38 11.98 -24.79 7.44
N THR A 39 12.80 -24.52 6.44
CA THR A 39 14.08 -23.82 6.61
C THR A 39 13.89 -22.45 7.29
N ARG A 40 12.97 -21.62 6.81
CA ARG A 40 12.67 -20.31 7.38
C ARG A 40 12.14 -20.40 8.81
N GLU A 41 11.30 -21.38 9.11
CA GLU A 41 10.75 -21.61 10.45
C GLU A 41 11.87 -21.97 11.45
N VAL A 42 12.74 -22.92 11.09
CA VAL A 42 13.85 -23.38 11.94
C VAL A 42 14.86 -22.25 12.15
N MET A 43 15.32 -21.60 11.09
CA MET A 43 16.33 -20.53 11.16
C MET A 43 15.80 -19.30 11.94
N ARG A 44 14.51 -19.00 11.87
CA ARG A 44 13.89 -17.89 12.61
C ARG A 44 13.72 -18.17 14.10
N ASN A 45 13.73 -19.43 14.51
CA ASN A 45 13.44 -19.86 15.87
C ASN A 45 14.65 -20.58 16.53
N GLY A 46 15.87 -20.14 16.22
CA GLY A 46 17.10 -20.56 16.92
C GLY A 46 17.98 -21.54 16.18
N GLY A 47 17.66 -21.90 14.93
CA GLY A 47 18.42 -22.86 14.15
C GLY A 47 18.15 -24.33 14.55
N PRO A 48 18.82 -25.30 13.88
CA PRO A 48 18.49 -26.72 14.04
C PRO A 48 18.75 -27.27 15.44
N THR A 49 19.74 -26.74 16.13
CA THR A 49 20.16 -27.24 17.47
C THR A 49 19.36 -26.60 18.62
N ALA A 50 18.79 -25.42 18.42
CA ALA A 50 18.04 -24.70 19.46
C ALA A 50 16.54 -24.59 19.17
N TYR A 51 16.05 -25.23 18.12
CA TYR A 51 14.66 -25.17 17.74
C TYR A 51 13.76 -25.87 18.77
N ARG A 52 12.76 -25.14 19.28
CA ARG A 52 11.74 -25.66 20.21
C ARG A 52 10.35 -25.30 19.69
N ALA A 53 9.55 -26.32 19.39
CA ALA A 53 8.22 -26.16 18.80
C ALA A 53 7.29 -25.24 19.61
N ASP A 54 7.30 -25.38 20.93
CA ASP A 54 6.47 -24.56 21.84
C ASP A 54 6.88 -23.10 21.84
N LEU A 55 8.17 -22.82 21.84
CA LEU A 55 8.70 -21.46 21.78
C LEU A 55 8.40 -20.81 20.42
N ALA A 56 8.55 -21.55 19.34
CA ALA A 56 8.23 -21.12 17.98
C ALA A 56 6.72 -20.85 17.83
N HIS A 57 5.87 -21.68 18.42
CA HIS A 57 4.42 -21.47 18.44
C HIS A 57 4.03 -20.20 19.20
N ARG A 58 4.48 -20.06 20.44
CA ARG A 58 4.26 -18.85 21.26
C ARG A 58 4.82 -17.59 20.64
N ALA A 59 5.98 -17.68 19.95
CA ALA A 59 6.54 -16.54 19.21
C ALA A 59 5.68 -16.15 18.00
N THR A 60 5.03 -17.13 17.38
CA THR A 60 4.09 -16.90 16.26
C THR A 60 2.77 -16.31 16.75
N GLU A 61 2.24 -16.79 17.88
CA GLU A 61 1.05 -16.23 18.53
C GLU A 61 1.29 -14.80 18.99
N ARG A 62 2.42 -14.52 19.67
CA ARG A 62 2.81 -13.15 20.05
C ARG A 62 2.92 -12.22 18.85
N ARG A 63 3.46 -12.70 17.72
CA ARG A 63 3.53 -11.93 16.47
C ARG A 63 2.15 -11.78 15.81
N ALA A 64 1.27 -12.76 15.93
CA ALA A 64 -0.11 -12.69 15.47
C ALA A 64 -0.95 -11.72 16.34
N HIS A 65 -0.75 -11.74 17.67
CA HIS A 65 -1.35 -10.76 18.59
C HIS A 65 -0.85 -9.33 18.36
N ARG A 66 0.42 -9.14 18.03
CA ARG A 66 0.98 -7.83 17.62
C ARG A 66 0.53 -7.39 16.23
N ARG A 67 0.08 -8.32 15.38
CA ARG A 67 -0.45 -8.07 14.03
C ARG A 67 -1.99 -8.04 13.96
N ARG A 68 -2.68 -8.49 14.98
CA ARG A 68 -4.07 -8.14 15.13
C ARG A 68 -4.10 -6.64 15.44
N PRO A 69 -4.81 -5.81 14.65
CA PRO A 69 -5.23 -4.52 15.16
C PRO A 69 -5.86 -4.84 16.50
N ALA A 70 -5.47 -4.11 17.54
CA ALA A 70 -6.13 -4.18 18.81
C ALA A 70 -7.60 -3.84 18.55
N SER A 71 -8.41 -4.87 18.28
CA SER A 71 -9.86 -4.75 18.43
C SER A 71 -10.03 -4.43 19.91
N SER A 72 -10.38 -3.21 20.14
CA SER A 72 -10.63 -2.55 21.39
C SER A 72 -11.40 -3.44 22.37
N ARG A 73 -10.66 -4.08 23.30
CA ARG A 73 -11.21 -4.36 24.61
C ARG A 73 -10.55 -3.39 25.58
N GLY A 74 -11.30 -2.33 25.92
CA GLY A 74 -10.99 -1.49 27.06
C GLY A 74 -10.00 -0.34 26.82
N ALA A 75 -9.88 0.23 25.63
CA ALA A 75 -9.47 1.62 25.50
C ALA A 75 -10.72 2.46 25.75
N GLN A 76 -10.74 3.19 26.85
CA GLN A 76 -11.63 4.34 27.01
C GLN A 76 -11.48 5.14 25.73
N SER A 77 -12.58 5.26 24.98
CA SER A 77 -12.64 6.07 23.77
C SER A 77 -12.25 7.50 24.18
N THR A 78 -11.02 7.88 23.82
CA THR A 78 -10.65 9.28 23.86
C THR A 78 -11.69 10.00 23.01
N PRO A 79 -12.39 11.01 23.53
CA PRO A 79 -13.38 11.73 22.76
C PRO A 79 -12.72 12.16 21.44
N GLN A 80 -13.25 11.70 20.32
CA GLN A 80 -12.80 12.17 19.02
C GLN A 80 -13.05 13.68 18.96
N PRO A 81 -12.14 14.48 18.41
CA PRO A 81 -12.40 15.88 18.12
C PRO A 81 -13.76 16.00 17.42
N HIS A 82 -14.55 16.99 17.80
CA HIS A 82 -15.88 17.23 17.23
C HIS A 82 -16.98 16.21 17.59
N GLY A 83 -16.83 15.41 18.66
CA GLY A 83 -17.88 14.50 19.14
C GLY A 83 -18.24 13.36 18.17
N ARG A 84 -17.34 12.99 17.27
CA ARG A 84 -17.55 11.90 16.28
C ARG A 84 -17.57 10.54 16.97
N ASP A 85 -18.41 9.64 16.47
CA ASP A 85 -18.40 8.24 16.84
C ASP A 85 -17.15 7.56 16.19
N ALA A 86 -16.29 7.01 17.04
CA ALA A 86 -15.05 6.38 16.61
C ALA A 86 -15.30 5.12 15.75
N GLU A 87 -16.39 4.38 15.99
CA GLU A 87 -16.74 3.19 15.22
C GLU A 87 -17.24 3.59 13.82
N ALA A 88 -18.10 4.60 13.74
CA ALA A 88 -18.58 5.15 12.48
C ALA A 88 -17.45 5.74 11.62
N VAL A 89 -16.46 6.41 12.24
CA VAL A 89 -15.27 6.92 11.54
C VAL A 89 -14.44 5.77 10.98
N ALA A 90 -14.20 4.72 11.77
CA ALA A 90 -13.42 3.56 11.33
C ALA A 90 -14.11 2.79 10.17
N GLU A 91 -15.43 2.64 10.21
CA GLU A 91 -16.21 2.04 9.13
C GLU A 91 -16.15 2.89 7.85
N TYR A 92 -16.25 4.21 7.99
CA TYR A 92 -16.10 5.14 6.87
C TYR A 92 -14.70 5.07 6.26
N GLU A 93 -13.64 5.03 7.07
CA GLU A 93 -12.25 4.89 6.60
C GLU A 93 -12.05 3.60 5.79
N GLU A 94 -12.62 2.48 6.22
CA GLU A 94 -12.53 1.22 5.48
C GLU A 94 -13.30 1.29 4.14
N THR A 95 -14.46 1.94 4.15
CA THR A 95 -15.27 2.16 2.95
C THR A 95 -14.53 3.05 1.94
N LEU A 96 -13.97 4.16 2.40
CA LEU A 96 -13.20 5.09 1.56
C LEU A 96 -11.94 4.42 1.00
N ALA A 97 -11.21 3.67 1.84
CA ALA A 97 -10.04 2.92 1.37
C ALA A 97 -10.42 1.88 0.30
N THR A 98 -11.58 1.23 0.44
CA THR A 98 -12.08 0.27 -0.55
C THR A 98 -12.43 0.96 -1.87
N ALA A 99 -13.06 2.12 -1.83
CA ALA A 99 -13.36 2.91 -3.04
C ALA A 99 -12.08 3.37 -3.74
N LEU A 100 -11.07 3.82 -2.99
CA LEU A 100 -9.76 4.19 -3.52
C LEU A 100 -9.02 3.00 -4.13
N MET A 101 -9.13 1.80 -3.54
CA MET A 101 -8.58 0.57 -4.15
C MET A 101 -9.30 0.22 -5.46
N ALA A 102 -10.62 0.41 -5.53
CA ALA A 102 -11.39 0.17 -6.75
C ALA A 102 -11.02 1.14 -7.87
N SER A 103 -10.54 2.35 -7.55
CA SER A 103 -9.98 3.31 -8.52
C SER A 103 -8.52 3.02 -8.94
N GLY A 104 -7.95 1.90 -8.48
CA GLY A 104 -6.64 1.41 -8.91
C GLY A 104 -5.48 1.69 -7.95
N LEU A 105 -5.71 2.30 -6.78
CA LEU A 105 -4.63 2.51 -5.81
C LEU A 105 -4.25 1.20 -5.10
N PRO A 106 -2.94 0.95 -4.88
CA PRO A 106 -2.50 -0.16 -4.06
C PRO A 106 -3.05 -0.06 -2.63
N LYS A 107 -3.37 -1.20 -2.02
CA LYS A 107 -4.05 -1.28 -0.70
C LYS A 107 -3.44 -0.39 0.38
N MET A 108 -2.12 -0.39 0.55
CA MET A 108 -1.45 0.41 1.59
C MET A 108 -1.52 1.90 1.27
N THR A 109 -1.39 2.25 0.00
CA THR A 109 -1.48 3.62 -0.52
C THR A 109 -2.88 4.20 -0.29
N ALA A 110 -3.92 3.43 -0.62
CA ALA A 110 -5.32 3.81 -0.37
C ALA A 110 -5.57 4.08 1.12
N ARG A 111 -5.11 3.20 2.02
CA ARG A 111 -5.25 3.38 3.47
C ARG A 111 -4.52 4.60 4.01
N VAL A 112 -3.30 4.88 3.53
CA VAL A 112 -2.55 6.10 3.90
C VAL A 112 -3.29 7.34 3.44
N LEU A 113 -3.77 7.35 2.20
CA LEU A 113 -4.51 8.48 1.65
C LEU A 113 -5.83 8.71 2.41
N THR A 114 -6.56 7.64 2.76
CA THR A 114 -7.74 7.70 3.62
C THR A 114 -7.44 8.40 4.94
N CYS A 115 -6.38 8.00 5.67
CA CYS A 115 -6.01 8.66 6.93
C CYS A 115 -5.71 10.16 6.76
N LEU A 116 -5.12 10.55 5.63
CA LEU A 116 -4.85 11.96 5.34
C LEU A 116 -6.12 12.74 5.02
N PHE A 117 -7.12 12.12 4.39
CA PHE A 117 -8.42 12.75 4.12
C PHE A 117 -9.31 12.89 5.36
N THR A 118 -9.20 11.94 6.31
CA THR A 118 -10.07 11.90 7.48
C THR A 118 -9.50 12.64 8.69
N THR A 119 -8.24 13.07 8.63
CA THR A 119 -7.62 13.82 9.72
C THR A 119 -8.02 15.31 9.74
N ASP A 120 -8.50 15.80 10.89
CA ASP A 120 -8.76 17.22 11.09
C ASP A 120 -7.47 18.07 11.20
N ALA A 121 -6.34 17.44 11.42
CA ALA A 121 -5.05 18.12 11.53
C ALA A 121 -4.48 18.60 10.19
N GLY A 122 -5.13 18.28 9.07
CA GLY A 122 -4.70 18.63 7.70
C GLY A 122 -3.40 17.96 7.26
N SER A 123 -2.67 17.31 8.17
CA SER A 123 -1.40 16.64 7.88
C SER A 123 -1.02 15.61 8.93
N LEU A 124 -0.30 14.56 8.54
CA LEU A 124 0.21 13.52 9.43
C LEU A 124 1.69 13.24 9.16
N THR A 125 2.43 12.84 10.22
CA THR A 125 3.79 12.34 10.08
C THR A 125 3.79 10.84 9.75
N ALA A 126 4.91 10.31 9.23
CA ALA A 126 5.05 8.86 8.98
C ALA A 126 4.82 8.02 10.26
N SER A 127 5.24 8.54 11.42
CA SER A 127 5.05 7.86 12.71
C SER A 127 3.57 7.78 13.09
N GLN A 128 2.82 8.87 12.93
CA GLN A 128 1.37 8.91 13.18
C GLN A 128 0.61 7.96 12.25
N LEU A 129 0.94 7.97 10.95
CA LEU A 129 0.38 7.03 9.97
C LEU A 129 0.70 5.56 10.32
N ALA A 130 1.94 5.26 10.70
CA ALA A 130 2.34 3.91 11.10
C ALA A 130 1.59 3.44 12.35
N GLN A 131 1.40 4.31 13.34
CA GLN A 131 0.66 4.05 14.56
C GLN A 131 -0.82 3.81 14.28
N HIS A 132 -1.48 4.72 13.55
CA HIS A 132 -2.90 4.63 13.21
C HIS A 132 -3.21 3.34 12.42
N LEU A 133 -2.41 3.04 11.41
CA LEU A 133 -2.61 1.87 10.54
C LEU A 133 -2.07 0.55 11.10
N GLY A 134 -1.34 0.58 12.22
CA GLY A 134 -0.74 -0.61 12.83
C GLY A 134 0.30 -1.31 11.94
N VAL A 135 1.09 -0.55 11.16
CA VAL A 135 2.03 -1.08 10.17
C VAL A 135 3.47 -0.60 10.42
N SER A 136 4.43 -1.19 9.70
CA SER A 136 5.83 -0.79 9.80
C SER A 136 6.08 0.57 9.12
N PRO A 137 7.07 1.36 9.61
CA PRO A 137 7.48 2.60 8.95
C PRO A 137 7.88 2.41 7.49
N ALA A 138 8.50 1.28 7.14
CA ALA A 138 8.88 0.95 5.76
C ALA A 138 7.67 0.82 4.82
N SER A 139 6.53 0.30 5.34
CA SER A 139 5.28 0.22 4.58
C SER A 139 4.70 1.61 4.30
N ILE A 140 4.79 2.52 5.27
CA ILE A 140 4.37 3.91 5.11
C ILE A 140 5.27 4.63 4.09
N SER A 141 6.60 4.49 4.22
CA SER A 141 7.55 5.15 3.29
C SER A 141 7.29 4.75 1.83
N LYS A 142 7.00 3.48 1.56
CA LYS A 142 6.65 3.02 0.20
C LYS A 142 5.34 3.61 -0.31
N ALA A 143 4.31 3.66 0.55
CA ALA A 143 3.02 4.24 0.18
C ALA A 143 3.14 5.75 -0.08
N ILE A 144 3.86 6.46 0.77
CA ILE A 144 4.10 7.90 0.60
C ILE A 144 4.90 8.17 -0.68
N ALA A 145 5.99 7.44 -0.96
CA ALA A 145 6.77 7.62 -2.18
C ALA A 145 5.90 7.43 -3.44
N PHE A 146 4.97 6.48 -3.42
CA PHE A 146 4.01 6.30 -4.49
C PHE A 146 3.07 7.51 -4.62
N LEU A 147 2.51 7.99 -3.50
CA LEU A 147 1.57 9.13 -3.49
C LEU A 147 2.25 10.44 -3.91
N GLU A 148 3.49 10.67 -3.49
CA GLU A 148 4.31 11.81 -3.94
C GLU A 148 4.58 11.73 -5.44
N GLY A 149 4.92 10.54 -5.96
CA GLY A 149 5.14 10.32 -7.40
C GLY A 149 3.89 10.55 -8.27
N GLN A 150 2.70 10.39 -7.68
CA GLN A 150 1.41 10.68 -8.33
C GLN A 150 0.88 12.08 -8.02
N SER A 151 1.64 12.93 -7.34
CA SER A 151 1.23 14.26 -6.87
C SER A 151 -0.03 14.26 -6.00
N LEU A 152 -0.33 13.14 -5.33
CA LEU A 152 -1.49 12.98 -4.44
C LEU A 152 -1.18 13.36 -2.98
N VAL A 153 0.07 13.61 -2.64
CA VAL A 153 0.52 14.03 -1.31
C VAL A 153 1.72 14.96 -1.47
N ARG A 154 1.74 16.01 -0.70
CA ARG A 154 2.87 16.92 -0.59
C ARG A 154 3.58 16.73 0.75
N ARG A 155 4.90 16.81 0.73
CA ARG A 155 5.74 16.78 1.92
C ARG A 155 6.04 18.20 2.37
N GLU A 156 5.80 18.47 3.65
CA GLU A 156 6.16 19.72 4.31
C GLU A 156 7.01 19.42 5.55
N ARG A 157 7.83 20.36 5.97
CA ARG A 157 8.58 20.27 7.23
C ARG A 157 7.91 21.09 8.30
N ASP A 158 7.66 20.47 9.45
CA ASP A 158 7.17 21.20 10.63
C ASP A 158 8.30 22.00 11.31
N GLU A 159 7.94 22.81 12.30
CA GLU A 159 8.88 23.62 13.10
C GLU A 159 9.99 22.79 13.76
N ARG A 160 9.74 21.50 14.03
CA ARG A 160 10.70 20.54 14.59
C ARG A 160 11.46 19.77 13.52
N ARG A 161 11.45 20.25 12.26
CA ARG A 161 12.10 19.64 11.08
C ARG A 161 11.63 18.19 10.76
N ARG A 162 10.44 17.81 11.22
CA ARG A 162 9.86 16.49 10.88
C ARG A 162 9.05 16.62 9.60
N ASP A 163 9.12 15.60 8.76
CA ASP A 163 8.31 15.53 7.56
C ASP A 163 6.85 15.29 7.93
N ARG A 164 5.97 16.11 7.42
CA ARG A 164 4.51 15.99 7.46
C ARG A 164 3.98 15.83 6.05
N TYR A 165 2.99 15.01 5.91
CA TYR A 165 2.34 14.72 4.64
C TYR A 165 0.97 15.38 4.62
N VAL A 166 0.74 16.17 3.58
CA VAL A 166 -0.43 17.04 3.44
C VAL A 166 -1.22 16.61 2.21
N VAL A 167 -2.54 16.65 2.33
CA VAL A 167 -3.49 16.59 1.23
C VAL A 167 -4.30 17.87 1.27
N ASP A 168 -4.28 18.63 0.21
CA ASP A 168 -5.08 19.86 0.05
C ASP A 168 -5.99 19.77 -1.19
N ASP A 169 -6.87 20.74 -1.35
CA ASP A 169 -7.84 20.76 -2.44
C ASP A 169 -7.17 20.85 -3.84
N GLU A 170 -5.97 21.44 -3.90
CA GLU A 170 -5.18 21.57 -5.13
C GLU A 170 -4.56 20.22 -5.59
N LEU A 171 -4.39 19.23 -4.69
CA LEU A 171 -3.72 17.99 -5.02
C LEU A 171 -4.45 17.16 -6.07
N PHE A 172 -5.77 17.16 -6.07
CA PHE A 172 -6.54 16.48 -7.13
C PHE A 172 -6.32 17.14 -8.48
N TYR A 173 -6.29 18.47 -8.52
CA TYR A 173 -5.96 19.20 -9.73
C TYR A 173 -4.54 18.87 -10.19
N GLN A 174 -3.56 18.95 -9.31
CA GLN A 174 -2.16 18.65 -9.63
C GLN A 174 -1.95 17.20 -10.08
N ALA A 175 -2.61 16.23 -9.44
CA ALA A 175 -2.55 14.82 -9.82
C ALA A 175 -3.17 14.59 -11.22
N THR A 176 -4.26 15.29 -11.53
CA THR A 176 -4.93 15.22 -12.85
C THR A 176 -4.02 15.78 -13.94
N ILE A 177 -3.40 16.93 -13.71
CA ILE A 177 -2.44 17.52 -14.64
C ILE A 177 -1.18 16.65 -14.80
N ALA A 178 -0.67 16.07 -13.70
CA ALA A 178 0.47 15.14 -13.76
C ALA A 178 0.14 13.88 -14.58
N SER A 179 -1.08 13.36 -14.47
CA SER A 179 -1.55 12.23 -15.28
C SER A 179 -1.61 12.58 -16.77
N ALA A 180 -2.13 13.76 -17.12
CA ALA A 180 -2.14 14.24 -18.51
C ALA A 180 -0.71 14.33 -19.08
N ARG A 181 0.22 14.93 -18.34
CA ARG A 181 1.64 15.03 -18.74
C ARG A 181 2.34 13.65 -18.90
N SER A 182 1.93 12.66 -18.10
CA SER A 182 2.44 11.29 -18.26
C SER A 182 2.02 10.68 -19.60
N ASN A 183 0.82 11.00 -20.08
CA ASN A 183 0.37 10.60 -21.41
C ASN A 183 1.18 11.25 -22.53
N ASP A 184 1.61 12.51 -22.38
CA ASP A 184 2.42 13.21 -23.37
C ASP A 184 3.73 12.48 -23.69
N GLN A 185 4.39 11.92 -22.63
CA GLN A 185 5.57 11.09 -22.81
C GLN A 185 5.28 9.82 -23.62
N LEU A 186 4.13 9.19 -23.40
CA LEU A 186 3.72 8.00 -24.14
C LEU A 186 3.39 8.34 -25.60
N VAL A 187 2.73 9.47 -25.84
CA VAL A 187 2.45 10.02 -27.17
C VAL A 187 3.73 10.23 -27.96
N GLU A 188 4.70 10.92 -27.35
CA GLU A 188 6.00 11.17 -28.00
C GLU A 188 6.75 9.87 -28.31
N THR A 189 6.71 8.91 -27.35
CA THR A 189 7.33 7.60 -27.54
C THR A 189 6.65 6.82 -28.68
N ALA A 190 5.34 6.84 -28.75
CA ALA A 190 4.58 6.18 -29.79
C ALA A 190 4.88 6.80 -31.17
N ARG A 191 4.93 8.14 -31.30
CA ARG A 191 5.31 8.83 -32.54
C ARG A 191 6.74 8.49 -32.99
N ARG A 192 7.69 8.40 -32.08
CA ARG A 192 9.04 7.90 -32.41
C ARG A 192 9.01 6.47 -32.93
N GLY A 193 8.16 5.61 -32.33
CA GLY A 193 7.96 4.23 -32.79
C GLY A 193 7.42 4.14 -34.20
N VAL A 194 6.53 5.06 -34.64
CA VAL A 194 6.05 5.16 -36.03
C VAL A 194 7.19 5.34 -37.00
N ALA A 195 8.13 6.25 -36.69
CA ALA A 195 9.31 6.49 -37.53
C ALA A 195 10.24 5.27 -37.62
N VAL A 196 10.45 4.58 -36.50
CA VAL A 196 11.35 3.40 -36.41
C VAL A 196 10.77 2.18 -37.13
N LEU A 197 9.45 1.95 -36.99
CA LEU A 197 8.77 0.77 -37.55
C LEU A 197 8.35 0.92 -39.01
N GLY A 198 8.48 2.13 -39.55
CA GLY A 198 8.10 2.49 -40.92
C GLY A 198 6.64 2.93 -41.02
N PRO A 199 6.36 4.14 -41.55
CA PRO A 199 5.07 4.83 -41.46
C PRO A 199 3.90 4.09 -42.14
N HIS A 200 4.21 3.15 -43.04
CA HIS A 200 3.18 2.41 -43.79
C HIS A 200 2.94 0.99 -43.26
N THR A 201 3.45 0.67 -42.07
CA THR A 201 3.25 -0.65 -41.45
C THR A 201 2.02 -0.69 -40.56
N PRO A 202 1.38 -1.86 -40.38
CA PRO A 202 0.27 -2.01 -39.44
C PRO A 202 0.68 -1.70 -37.99
N ALA A 203 1.95 -1.89 -37.64
CA ALA A 203 2.49 -1.53 -36.31
C ALA A 203 2.53 -0.02 -36.12
N ALA A 204 3.03 0.72 -37.08
CA ALA A 204 3.04 2.19 -37.07
C ALA A 204 1.62 2.77 -37.02
N SER A 205 0.68 2.23 -37.77
CA SER A 205 -0.72 2.67 -37.72
C SER A 205 -1.35 2.49 -36.33
N ARG A 206 -1.02 1.40 -35.62
CA ARG A 206 -1.50 1.19 -34.22
C ARG A 206 -0.89 2.23 -33.27
N LEU A 207 0.40 2.52 -33.37
CA LEU A 207 1.07 3.51 -32.54
C LEU A 207 0.53 4.91 -32.80
N GLU A 208 0.31 5.27 -34.07
CA GLU A 208 -0.29 6.56 -34.44
C GLU A 208 -1.71 6.73 -33.89
N ASN A 209 -2.53 5.67 -33.91
CA ASN A 209 -3.86 5.70 -33.32
C ASN A 209 -3.82 5.88 -31.80
N ILE A 210 -2.88 5.21 -31.11
CA ILE A 210 -2.66 5.39 -29.68
C ILE A 210 -2.22 6.83 -29.40
N ALA A 211 -1.25 7.36 -30.14
CA ALA A 211 -0.77 8.71 -29.95
C ALA A 211 -1.89 9.74 -30.10
N ARG A 212 -2.68 9.68 -31.18
CA ARG A 212 -3.80 10.59 -31.42
C ARG A 212 -4.88 10.50 -30.34
N PHE A 213 -5.20 9.28 -29.89
CA PHE A 213 -6.17 9.09 -28.82
C PHE A 213 -5.71 9.70 -27.50
N LEU A 214 -4.47 9.43 -27.11
CA LEU A 214 -3.91 9.94 -25.86
C LEU A 214 -3.71 11.47 -25.90
N ASP A 215 -3.30 12.05 -27.02
CA ASP A 215 -3.23 13.49 -27.22
C ASP A 215 -4.59 14.16 -26.95
N PHE A 216 -5.64 13.67 -27.60
CA PHE A 216 -6.99 14.19 -27.41
C PHE A 216 -7.48 14.07 -25.97
N ILE A 217 -7.20 12.92 -25.31
CA ILE A 217 -7.58 12.70 -23.93
C ILE A 217 -6.81 13.64 -22.99
N SER A 218 -5.50 13.83 -23.19
CA SER A 218 -4.67 14.72 -22.35
C SER A 218 -5.14 16.17 -22.44
N GLU A 219 -5.43 16.67 -23.64
CA GLU A 219 -6.00 18.01 -23.83
C GLU A 219 -7.37 18.16 -23.15
N SER A 220 -8.23 17.15 -23.29
CA SER A 220 -9.58 17.15 -22.70
C SER A 220 -9.52 17.13 -21.17
N ILE A 221 -8.63 16.30 -20.59
CA ILE A 221 -8.42 16.23 -19.14
C ILE A 221 -7.89 17.56 -18.62
N THR A 222 -6.89 18.14 -19.27
CA THR A 222 -6.31 19.43 -18.86
C THR A 222 -7.37 20.54 -18.84
N ARG A 223 -8.14 20.65 -19.93
CA ARG A 223 -9.23 21.65 -20.02
C ARG A 223 -10.30 21.44 -18.95
N ALA A 224 -10.71 20.19 -18.73
CA ALA A 224 -11.69 19.86 -17.69
C ALA A 224 -11.16 20.14 -16.29
N ALA A 225 -9.87 19.87 -16.02
CA ALA A 225 -9.23 20.14 -14.73
C ALA A 225 -9.14 21.64 -14.44
N GLU A 226 -8.80 22.46 -15.45
CA GLU A 226 -8.78 23.94 -15.32
C GLU A 226 -10.17 24.48 -14.97
N GLN A 227 -11.20 24.01 -15.66
CA GLN A 227 -12.59 24.40 -15.35
C GLN A 227 -13.05 23.93 -13.96
N ALA A 228 -12.64 22.73 -13.53
CA ALA A 228 -13.00 22.19 -12.21
C ALA A 228 -12.27 22.92 -11.08
N ARG A 229 -11.09 23.48 -11.31
CA ARG A 229 -10.32 24.24 -10.33
C ARG A 229 -11.11 25.43 -9.80
N ASP A 230 -11.82 26.14 -10.67
CA ASP A 230 -12.67 27.28 -10.30
C ASP A 230 -13.80 26.86 -9.34
N VAL A 231 -14.30 25.63 -9.48
CA VAL A 231 -15.35 25.07 -8.62
C VAL A 231 -14.80 24.76 -7.19
N LEU A 232 -13.54 24.32 -7.08
CA LEU A 232 -12.91 24.05 -5.78
C LEU A 232 -12.75 25.33 -4.96
N HIS A 233 -12.40 26.43 -5.59
CA HIS A 233 -12.18 27.71 -4.91
C HIS A 233 -13.48 28.46 -4.55
N THR A 234 -14.61 28.14 -5.19
CA THR A 234 -15.89 28.85 -4.97
C THR A 234 -16.63 28.39 -3.69
N LYS A 235 -16.26 27.28 -3.07
CA LYS A 235 -16.97 26.70 -1.89
C LYS A 235 -16.31 26.95 -0.53
N SER A 236 -15.29 27.79 -0.44
CA SER A 236 -14.59 28.09 0.82
C SER A 236 -15.06 29.42 1.47
N GLN A 237 -16.36 29.74 1.38
CA GLN A 237 -16.98 30.82 2.17
C GLN A 237 -18.01 30.28 3.16
#